data_d97c30271fbaf1773335ec2c61c5c689
#
_entry.id   d97c30271fbaf1773335ec2c61c5c689
#
_cell.length_a   1.000
_cell.length_b   1.000
_cell.length_c   1.000
_cell.angle_alpha   90.00
_cell.angle_beta   90.00
_cell.angle_gamma   90.00
#
_symmetry.space_group_name_H-M   'P 1'
#
loop_
_entity.id
_entity.type
_entity.pdbx_description
1 polymer ?
#
loop_
_entity_poly.entity_id
_entity_poly.type
_entity_poly.pdbx_seq_one_letter_code
_entity_poly.pdbx_strand_id
1 'polypeptide(L)'
;MEQVSANEIANDDLPVYTILVPLYREPEVAGKIVKRIAALDYPPEKLDVKLLLESDDDLTFRELKRAELPPGFIIQRVPDAQPKTKPRACNFGLREAKGEFCVIYDAEDIPDPDQLRKAVAVFRRDSENRLACVQAKLNYYNSRQNWLTGFFTVEYTAYFDLMLSGWQKFRIPLPLGGTSNHFRTAYLRELGGWDPF
;
A
#
# COMPACT_ATOMS: atom_id res chain seq x y z
N MET A 1 10.33 -19.72 -4.42
CA MET A 1 8.97 -19.20 -4.71
C MET A 1 8.83 -19.12 -6.21
N GLU A 2 7.77 -19.71 -6.78
CA GLU A 2 7.44 -19.48 -8.19
C GLU A 2 7.20 -17.99 -8.43
N GLN A 3 7.79 -17.46 -9.50
CA GLN A 3 7.53 -16.10 -9.92
C GLN A 3 6.06 -15.99 -10.34
N VAL A 4 5.32 -15.12 -9.68
CA VAL A 4 3.92 -14.82 -10.04
C VAL A 4 3.93 -13.84 -11.20
N SER A 5 3.25 -14.18 -12.30
CA SER A 5 3.11 -13.28 -13.45
C SER A 5 1.95 -12.31 -13.21
N ALA A 6 2.14 -11.05 -13.56
CA ALA A 6 1.09 -10.03 -13.51
C ALA A 6 -0.08 -10.31 -14.49
N ASN A 7 0.19 -11.07 -15.55
CA ASN A 7 -0.78 -11.36 -16.63
C ASN A 7 -1.61 -12.63 -16.39
N GLU A 8 -1.54 -13.22 -15.18
CA GLU A 8 -2.29 -14.45 -14.87
C GLU A 8 -3.81 -14.20 -14.78
N ILE A 9 -4.23 -12.95 -14.57
CA ILE A 9 -5.64 -12.61 -14.36
C ILE A 9 -6.07 -11.56 -15.40
N ALA A 10 -7.15 -11.85 -16.12
CA ALA A 10 -7.73 -10.91 -17.06
C ALA A 10 -8.29 -9.67 -16.34
N ASN A 11 -8.37 -8.52 -17.05
CA ASN A 11 -8.85 -7.28 -16.45
C ASN A 11 -10.25 -7.41 -15.85
N ASP A 12 -11.13 -8.14 -16.52
CA ASP A 12 -12.52 -8.33 -16.09
C ASP A 12 -12.62 -9.12 -14.76
N ASP A 13 -11.68 -10.02 -14.50
CA ASP A 13 -11.62 -10.87 -13.29
C ASP A 13 -10.89 -10.21 -12.12
N LEU A 14 -10.23 -9.06 -12.34
CA LEU A 14 -9.59 -8.33 -11.26
C LEU A 14 -10.65 -7.76 -10.30
N PRO A 15 -10.45 -7.89 -8.98
CA PRO A 15 -11.36 -7.31 -7.98
C PRO A 15 -11.18 -5.80 -7.85
N VAL A 16 -12.11 -5.11 -7.20
CA VAL A 16 -11.86 -3.76 -6.70
C VAL A 16 -10.73 -3.80 -5.67
N TYR A 17 -9.78 -2.87 -5.79
CA TYR A 17 -8.63 -2.74 -4.90
C TYR A 17 -8.67 -1.42 -4.17
N THR A 18 -8.65 -1.43 -2.83
CA THR A 18 -8.53 -0.21 -2.04
C THR A 18 -7.06 0.13 -1.79
N ILE A 19 -6.69 1.38 -2.05
CA ILE A 19 -5.36 1.94 -1.75
C ILE A 19 -5.55 3.02 -0.69
N LEU A 20 -4.92 2.85 0.47
CA LEU A 20 -4.91 3.80 1.57
C LEU A 20 -3.60 4.58 1.54
N VAL A 21 -3.67 5.89 1.43
CA VAL A 21 -2.52 6.80 1.41
C VAL A 21 -2.67 7.80 2.55
N PRO A 22 -2.12 7.53 3.72
CA PRO A 22 -2.09 8.50 4.82
C PRO A 22 -1.12 9.63 4.48
N LEU A 23 -1.58 10.87 4.67
CA LEU A 23 -0.84 12.09 4.36
C LEU A 23 -0.94 13.07 5.53
N TYR A 24 0.20 13.62 5.95
CA TYR A 24 0.24 14.66 6.97
C TYR A 24 1.44 15.59 6.79
N ARG A 25 1.16 16.85 6.44
CA ARG A 25 2.16 17.91 6.22
C ARG A 25 3.17 17.58 5.12
N GLU A 26 2.69 17.02 4.01
CA GLU A 26 3.49 16.54 2.90
C GLU A 26 3.06 17.12 1.55
N PRO A 27 2.92 18.46 1.41
CA PRO A 27 2.44 19.08 0.18
C PRO A 27 3.34 18.80 -1.03
N GLU A 28 4.67 18.63 -0.83
CA GLU A 28 5.65 18.45 -1.91
C GLU A 28 5.56 17.08 -2.59
N VAL A 29 5.05 16.06 -1.90
CA VAL A 29 4.95 14.69 -2.42
C VAL A 29 3.53 14.27 -2.77
N ALA A 30 2.51 14.97 -2.26
CA ALA A 30 1.12 14.62 -2.45
C ALA A 30 0.72 14.47 -3.93
N GLY A 31 1.13 15.38 -4.80
CA GLY A 31 0.88 15.27 -6.25
C GLY A 31 1.69 14.17 -6.93
N LYS A 32 2.82 13.77 -6.36
CA LYS A 32 3.69 12.72 -6.92
C LYS A 32 3.07 11.34 -6.69
N ILE A 33 2.59 11.07 -5.46
CA ILE A 33 1.97 9.79 -5.15
C ILE A 33 0.70 9.55 -5.96
N VAL A 34 -0.12 10.59 -6.21
CA VAL A 34 -1.29 10.51 -7.09
C VAL A 34 -0.89 10.01 -8.49
N LYS A 35 0.14 10.61 -9.09
CA LYS A 35 0.64 10.21 -10.42
C LYS A 35 1.19 8.78 -10.42
N ARG A 36 1.90 8.36 -9.36
CA ARG A 36 2.47 7.01 -9.25
C ARG A 36 1.38 5.95 -9.14
N ILE A 37 0.35 6.20 -8.34
CA ILE A 37 -0.79 5.28 -8.21
C ILE A 37 -1.60 5.25 -9.51
N ALA A 38 -1.80 6.38 -10.17
CA ALA A 38 -2.49 6.44 -11.47
C ALA A 38 -1.73 5.70 -12.60
N ALA A 39 -0.43 5.49 -12.44
CA ALA A 39 0.42 4.76 -13.39
C ALA A 39 0.46 3.23 -13.13
N LEU A 40 -0.23 2.73 -12.11
CA LEU A 40 -0.32 1.30 -11.86
C LEU A 40 -1.06 0.60 -12.99
N ASP A 41 -0.59 -0.58 -13.37
CA ASP A 41 -1.25 -1.47 -14.32
C ASP A 41 -2.46 -2.13 -13.67
N TYR A 42 -3.52 -1.35 -13.49
CA TYR A 42 -4.78 -1.80 -12.91
C TYR A 42 -5.95 -1.00 -13.50
N PRO A 43 -7.11 -1.62 -13.80
CA PRO A 43 -8.25 -0.90 -14.35
C PRO A 43 -8.66 0.26 -13.44
N PRO A 44 -8.71 1.51 -13.95
CA PRO A 44 -9.02 2.68 -13.11
C PRO A 44 -10.37 2.59 -12.39
N GLU A 45 -11.37 1.98 -13.01
CA GLU A 45 -12.71 1.77 -12.46
C GLU A 45 -12.74 0.75 -11.32
N LYS A 46 -11.65 -0.02 -11.16
CA LYS A 46 -11.47 -1.01 -10.08
C LYS A 46 -10.53 -0.51 -8.98
N LEU A 47 -10.06 0.73 -9.08
CA LEU A 47 -9.28 1.40 -8.02
C LEU A 47 -10.20 2.19 -7.09
N ASP A 48 -10.06 1.98 -5.79
CA ASP A 48 -10.69 2.75 -4.71
C ASP A 48 -9.58 3.40 -3.88
N VAL A 49 -9.11 4.59 -4.33
CA VAL A 49 -7.95 5.26 -3.73
C VAL A 49 -8.40 6.30 -2.70
N LYS A 50 -7.97 6.16 -1.46
CA LYS A 50 -8.29 7.04 -0.35
C LYS A 50 -7.05 7.81 0.09
N LEU A 51 -7.01 9.10 -0.26
CA LEU A 51 -6.00 10.03 0.22
C LEU A 51 -6.45 10.52 1.60
N LEU A 52 -5.86 9.94 2.65
CA LEU A 52 -6.27 10.14 4.05
C LEU A 52 -5.51 11.32 4.63
N LEU A 53 -6.16 12.45 4.72
CA LEU A 53 -5.54 13.71 5.10
C LEU A 53 -6.06 14.20 6.45
N GLU A 54 -5.17 14.47 7.39
CA GLU A 54 -5.56 15.06 8.69
C GLU A 54 -6.30 16.39 8.49
N SER A 55 -7.34 16.61 9.29
CA SER A 55 -8.27 17.75 9.11
C SER A 55 -7.64 19.12 9.27
N ASP A 56 -6.47 19.23 9.93
CA ASP A 56 -5.71 20.47 10.15
C ASP A 56 -4.65 20.74 9.07
N ASP A 57 -4.50 19.87 8.05
CA ASP A 57 -3.50 20.03 6.99
C ASP A 57 -4.09 20.67 5.73
N ASP A 58 -4.23 21.98 5.75
CA ASP A 58 -4.77 22.73 4.61
C ASP A 58 -3.76 22.93 3.47
N LEU A 59 -2.46 22.84 3.74
CA LEU A 59 -1.44 22.99 2.71
C LEU A 59 -1.44 21.77 1.77
N THR A 60 -1.33 20.57 2.31
CA THR A 60 -1.41 19.33 1.52
C THR A 60 -2.77 19.22 0.82
N PHE A 61 -3.87 19.65 1.46
CA PHE A 61 -5.19 19.66 0.84
C PHE A 61 -5.24 20.51 -0.43
N ARG A 62 -4.67 21.73 -0.39
CA ARG A 62 -4.63 22.62 -1.56
C ARG A 62 -3.85 22.02 -2.71
N GLU A 63 -2.71 21.37 -2.42
CA GLU A 63 -1.90 20.71 -3.44
C GLU A 63 -2.64 19.51 -4.07
N LEU A 64 -3.31 18.69 -3.26
CA LEU A 64 -4.14 17.60 -3.77
C LEU A 64 -5.30 18.09 -4.64
N LYS A 65 -5.93 19.23 -4.27
CA LYS A 65 -7.00 19.84 -5.09
C LYS A 65 -6.48 20.36 -6.43
N ARG A 66 -5.22 20.80 -6.52
CA ARG A 66 -4.58 21.23 -7.76
C ARG A 66 -4.16 20.06 -8.65
N ALA A 67 -4.02 18.87 -8.08
CA ALA A 67 -3.45 17.70 -8.75
C ALA A 67 -4.43 16.98 -9.69
N GLU A 68 -5.60 17.53 -10.06
CA GLU A 68 -6.58 16.88 -10.94
C GLU A 68 -6.69 15.37 -10.69
N LEU A 69 -7.41 14.99 -9.63
CA LEU A 69 -7.48 13.59 -9.20
C LEU A 69 -8.16 12.71 -10.25
N PRO A 70 -7.55 11.58 -10.65
CA PRO A 70 -8.17 10.61 -11.54
C PRO A 70 -9.45 10.00 -10.94
N PRO A 71 -10.32 9.38 -11.79
CA PRO A 71 -11.44 8.58 -11.28
C PRO A 71 -11.00 7.55 -10.24
N GLY A 72 -11.81 7.34 -9.21
CA GLY A 72 -11.50 6.40 -8.13
C GLY A 72 -10.68 7.00 -6.98
N PHE A 73 -10.15 8.22 -7.12
CA PHE A 73 -9.40 8.91 -6.05
C PHE A 73 -10.33 9.83 -5.24
N ILE A 74 -10.26 9.69 -3.92
CA ILE A 74 -11.06 10.48 -2.99
C ILE A 74 -10.16 11.03 -1.88
N ILE A 75 -10.25 12.36 -1.63
CA ILE A 75 -9.64 12.95 -0.44
C ILE A 75 -10.59 12.76 0.73
N GLN A 76 -10.16 12.03 1.74
CA GLN A 76 -10.89 11.86 2.99
C GLN A 76 -10.20 12.66 4.10
N ARG A 77 -10.92 13.63 4.65
CA ARG A 77 -10.44 14.42 5.80
C ARG A 77 -10.65 13.60 7.07
N VAL A 78 -9.53 13.16 7.67
CA VAL A 78 -9.53 12.41 8.91
C VAL A 78 -9.88 13.36 10.05
N PRO A 79 -10.94 13.10 10.86
CA PRO A 79 -11.35 13.98 11.93
C PRO A 79 -10.23 14.23 12.95
N ASP A 80 -10.18 15.45 13.51
CA ASP A 80 -9.20 15.80 14.54
C ASP A 80 -9.42 14.96 15.79
N ALA A 81 -8.45 14.18 16.15
CA ALA A 81 -8.39 13.37 17.38
C ALA A 81 -6.96 12.93 17.66
N GLN A 82 -6.68 12.56 18.90
CA GLN A 82 -5.38 12.03 19.31
C GLN A 82 -5.45 10.50 19.48
N PRO A 83 -4.34 9.80 19.21
CA PRO A 83 -3.10 10.28 18.61
C PRO A 83 -3.26 10.51 17.10
N LYS A 84 -2.57 11.51 16.53
CA LYS A 84 -2.47 11.68 15.07
C LYS A 84 -1.40 10.74 14.52
N THR A 85 -1.82 9.53 14.19
CA THR A 85 -0.92 8.47 13.73
C THR A 85 -1.38 7.90 12.40
N LYS A 86 -0.43 7.37 11.63
CA LYS A 86 -0.70 6.65 10.37
C LYS A 86 -1.72 5.51 10.55
N PRO A 87 -1.59 4.61 11.57
CA PRO A 87 -2.58 3.57 11.83
C PRO A 87 -4.00 4.11 12.02
N ARG A 88 -4.16 5.21 12.78
CA ARG A 88 -5.48 5.83 12.99
C ARG A 88 -6.10 6.32 11.68
N ALA A 89 -5.32 7.02 10.86
CA ALA A 89 -5.78 7.48 9.56
C ALA A 89 -6.16 6.30 8.66
N CYS A 90 -5.34 5.25 8.62
CA CYS A 90 -5.63 4.03 7.86
C CYS A 90 -6.92 3.34 8.35
N ASN A 91 -7.15 3.27 9.67
CA ASN A 91 -8.40 2.72 10.22
C ASN A 91 -9.63 3.54 9.80
N PHE A 92 -9.48 4.87 9.72
CA PHE A 92 -10.56 5.72 9.20
C PHE A 92 -10.89 5.37 7.75
N GLY A 93 -9.89 5.27 6.88
CA GLY A 93 -10.09 4.88 5.47
C GLY A 93 -10.60 3.45 5.29
N LEU A 94 -10.18 2.52 6.15
CA LEU A 94 -10.59 1.11 6.09
C LEU A 94 -12.10 0.92 6.28
N ARG A 95 -12.76 1.77 7.05
CA ARG A 95 -14.22 1.69 7.27
C ARG A 95 -15.01 1.78 5.97
N GLU A 96 -14.54 2.62 5.04
CA GLU A 96 -15.18 2.85 3.75
C GLU A 96 -14.47 2.16 2.57
N ALA A 97 -13.49 1.28 2.85
CA ALA A 97 -12.78 0.53 1.82
C ALA A 97 -13.77 -0.37 1.05
N LYS A 98 -13.76 -0.28 -0.29
CA LYS A 98 -14.66 -1.05 -1.17
C LYS A 98 -13.99 -2.29 -1.75
N GLY A 99 -12.65 -2.33 -1.71
CA GLY A 99 -11.85 -3.38 -2.32
C GLY A 99 -11.95 -4.71 -1.58
N GLU A 100 -11.90 -5.80 -2.34
CA GLU A 100 -11.67 -7.15 -1.80
C GLU A 100 -10.32 -7.20 -1.07
N PHE A 101 -9.32 -6.52 -1.64
CA PHE A 101 -8.01 -6.34 -1.05
C PHE A 101 -7.75 -4.87 -0.78
N CYS A 102 -6.90 -4.59 0.20
CA CYS A 102 -6.41 -3.25 0.48
C CYS A 102 -4.90 -3.24 0.69
N VAL A 103 -4.26 -2.11 0.35
CA VAL A 103 -2.84 -1.85 0.56
C VAL A 103 -2.64 -0.45 1.13
N ILE A 104 -1.57 -0.28 1.93
CA ILE A 104 -1.10 1.03 2.36
C ILE A 104 0.12 1.41 1.52
N TYR A 105 0.12 2.62 0.98
CA TYR A 105 1.31 3.26 0.42
C TYR A 105 1.64 4.54 1.16
N ASP A 106 2.93 4.75 1.42
CA ASP A 106 3.43 6.02 1.92
C ASP A 106 3.53 7.06 0.80
N ALA A 107 3.54 8.33 1.15
CA ALA A 107 3.55 9.43 0.17
C ALA A 107 4.78 9.40 -0.76
N GLU A 108 5.90 8.87 -0.29
CA GLU A 108 7.14 8.73 -1.04
C GLU A 108 7.28 7.41 -1.81
N ASP A 109 6.38 6.44 -1.62
CA ASP A 109 6.49 5.14 -2.27
C ASP A 109 6.48 5.21 -3.80
N ILE A 110 7.20 4.28 -4.40
CA ILE A 110 7.23 4.05 -5.85
C ILE A 110 6.88 2.57 -6.07
N PRO A 111 5.60 2.21 -6.03
CA PRO A 111 5.20 0.82 -6.27
C PRO A 111 5.49 0.40 -7.71
N ASP A 112 5.88 -0.87 -7.89
CA ASP A 112 5.99 -1.44 -9.23
C ASP A 112 4.62 -1.39 -9.93
N PRO A 113 4.58 -1.06 -11.23
CA PRO A 113 3.31 -0.92 -11.97
C PRO A 113 2.39 -2.14 -11.84
N ASP A 114 2.93 -3.33 -11.82
CA ASP A 114 2.21 -4.61 -11.77
C ASP A 114 2.01 -5.17 -10.35
N GLN A 115 2.37 -4.41 -9.31
CA GLN A 115 2.37 -4.88 -7.92
C GLN A 115 0.99 -5.37 -7.46
N LEU A 116 -0.09 -4.63 -7.78
CA LEU A 116 -1.45 -5.02 -7.39
C LEU A 116 -1.87 -6.33 -8.07
N ARG A 117 -1.58 -6.51 -9.36
CA ARG A 117 -1.88 -7.73 -10.11
C ARG A 117 -1.16 -8.94 -9.51
N LYS A 118 0.13 -8.78 -9.20
CA LYS A 118 0.92 -9.83 -8.52
C LYS A 118 0.32 -10.20 -7.17
N ALA A 119 -0.10 -9.21 -6.37
CA ALA A 119 -0.74 -9.47 -5.08
C ALA A 119 -2.06 -10.23 -5.25
N VAL A 120 -2.93 -9.83 -6.20
CA VAL A 120 -4.17 -10.55 -6.51
C VAL A 120 -3.89 -11.98 -6.93
N ALA A 121 -2.91 -12.21 -7.83
CA ALA A 121 -2.56 -13.55 -8.29
C ALA A 121 -2.08 -14.46 -7.13
N VAL A 122 -1.30 -13.90 -6.18
CA VAL A 122 -0.90 -14.64 -4.96
C VAL A 122 -2.12 -15.00 -4.11
N PHE A 123 -3.06 -14.06 -3.87
CA PHE A 123 -4.27 -14.34 -3.12
C PHE A 123 -5.20 -15.35 -3.80
N ARG A 124 -5.29 -15.34 -5.14
CA ARG A 124 -6.11 -16.30 -5.91
C ARG A 124 -5.54 -17.70 -5.91
N ARG A 125 -4.22 -17.88 -5.78
CA ARG A 125 -3.59 -19.19 -5.62
C ARG A 125 -3.85 -19.83 -4.25
N ASP A 126 -4.25 -19.05 -3.25
CA ASP A 126 -4.61 -19.53 -1.91
C ASP A 126 -6.10 -19.96 -1.90
N SER A 127 -6.35 -21.17 -2.39
CA SER A 127 -7.71 -21.77 -2.49
C SER A 127 -8.39 -21.95 -1.13
N GLU A 128 -7.63 -22.07 -0.05
CA GLU A 128 -8.15 -22.23 1.31
C GLU A 128 -8.45 -20.89 2.02
N ASN A 129 -8.15 -19.77 1.39
CA ASN A 129 -8.28 -18.42 1.95
C ASN A 129 -7.58 -18.20 3.30
N ARG A 130 -6.45 -18.88 3.51
CA ARG A 130 -5.67 -18.79 4.76
C ARG A 130 -4.69 -17.63 4.80
N LEU A 131 -4.38 -17.08 3.63
CA LEU A 131 -3.43 -15.98 3.48
C LEU A 131 -4.13 -14.64 3.77
N ALA A 132 -3.82 -14.04 4.90
CA ALA A 132 -4.39 -12.76 5.31
C ALA A 132 -3.67 -11.55 4.70
N CYS A 133 -2.34 -11.67 4.51
CA CYS A 133 -1.48 -10.58 4.05
C CYS A 133 -0.41 -11.06 3.07
N VAL A 134 -0.13 -10.25 2.07
CA VAL A 134 1.02 -10.38 1.15
C VAL A 134 1.86 -9.13 1.29
N GLN A 135 3.11 -9.27 1.73
CA GLN A 135 4.04 -8.16 1.84
C GLN A 135 4.89 -8.07 0.57
N ALA A 136 4.89 -6.90 -0.07
CA ALA A 136 5.82 -6.62 -1.15
C ALA A 136 7.25 -6.47 -0.61
N LYS A 137 8.23 -6.81 -1.43
CA LYS A 137 9.64 -6.59 -1.11
C LYS A 137 9.94 -5.10 -1.25
N LEU A 138 10.45 -4.50 -0.19
CA LEU A 138 10.85 -3.11 -0.19
C LEU A 138 12.34 -2.98 -0.51
N ASN A 139 12.70 -1.94 -1.25
CA ASN A 139 14.09 -1.57 -1.46
C ASN A 139 14.22 -0.07 -1.78
N TYR A 140 15.43 0.45 -1.71
CA TYR A 140 15.74 1.85 -1.97
C TYR A 140 15.97 2.10 -3.47
N TYR A 141 15.22 3.04 -4.07
CA TYR A 141 15.37 3.44 -5.47
C TYR A 141 16.65 4.26 -5.71
N ASN A 142 17.21 4.88 -4.67
CA ASN A 142 18.36 5.76 -4.73
C ASN A 142 19.68 5.09 -4.28
N SER A 143 19.82 3.78 -4.46
CA SER A 143 20.95 2.96 -4.02
C SER A 143 22.33 3.47 -4.43
N ARG A 144 22.41 4.25 -5.53
CA ARG A 144 23.67 4.81 -6.08
C ARG A 144 23.94 6.25 -5.69
N GLN A 145 23.11 6.86 -4.85
CA GLN A 145 23.24 8.27 -4.48
C GLN A 145 24.47 8.52 -3.59
N ASN A 146 24.71 7.63 -2.63
CA ASN A 146 25.89 7.67 -1.74
C ASN A 146 26.11 6.29 -1.11
N TRP A 147 27.22 6.14 -0.36
CA TRP A 147 27.58 4.85 0.28
C TRP A 147 26.52 4.37 1.29
N LEU A 148 25.88 5.29 2.02
CA LEU A 148 24.89 4.96 3.03
C LEU A 148 23.61 4.38 2.39
N THR A 149 23.10 4.99 1.31
CA THR A 149 21.95 4.45 0.56
C THR A 149 22.28 3.11 -0.09
N GLY A 150 23.53 2.92 -0.55
CA GLY A 150 24.01 1.62 -1.02
C GLY A 150 24.01 0.56 0.07
N PHE A 151 24.48 0.91 1.28
CA PHE A 151 24.46 0.00 2.43
C PHE A 151 23.04 -0.41 2.83
N PHE A 152 22.10 0.55 2.95
CA PHE A 152 20.70 0.24 3.23
C PHE A 152 20.05 -0.62 2.13
N THR A 153 20.43 -0.42 0.86
CA THR A 153 19.93 -1.28 -0.23
C THR A 153 20.37 -2.73 -0.03
N VAL A 154 21.62 -2.97 0.37
CA VAL A 154 22.11 -4.32 0.66
C VAL A 154 21.40 -4.92 1.88
N GLU A 155 21.22 -4.14 2.95
CA GLU A 155 20.50 -4.56 4.15
C GLU A 155 19.07 -4.97 3.82
N TYR A 156 18.32 -4.14 3.07
CA TYR A 156 16.95 -4.44 2.68
C TYR A 156 16.84 -5.64 1.73
N THR A 157 17.79 -5.78 0.80
CA THR A 157 17.88 -6.98 -0.05
C THR A 157 18.09 -8.24 0.79
N ALA A 158 19.04 -8.21 1.73
CA ALA A 158 19.28 -9.35 2.62
C ALA A 158 18.06 -9.65 3.50
N TYR A 159 17.38 -8.62 4.01
CA TYR A 159 16.19 -8.79 4.85
C TYR A 159 15.02 -9.38 4.06
N PHE A 160 14.61 -8.77 2.94
CA PHE A 160 13.43 -9.19 2.19
C PHE A 160 13.67 -10.44 1.33
N ASP A 161 14.85 -10.57 0.69
CA ASP A 161 15.09 -11.68 -0.24
C ASP A 161 15.59 -12.95 0.45
N LEU A 162 16.35 -12.82 1.53
CA LEU A 162 16.94 -13.98 2.20
C LEU A 162 16.23 -14.29 3.53
N MET A 163 16.18 -13.31 4.45
CA MET A 163 15.75 -13.54 5.82
C MET A 163 14.25 -13.83 5.90
N LEU A 164 13.40 -12.92 5.37
CA LEU A 164 11.94 -13.13 5.40
C LEU A 164 11.53 -14.34 4.56
N SER A 165 12.17 -14.56 3.41
CA SER A 165 11.90 -15.74 2.58
C SER A 165 12.28 -17.04 3.29
N GLY A 166 13.37 -17.05 4.06
CA GLY A 166 13.76 -18.17 4.91
C GLY A 166 12.76 -18.41 6.04
N TRP A 167 12.36 -17.36 6.75
CA TRP A 167 11.38 -17.45 7.84
C TRP A 167 10.03 -17.97 7.34
N GLN A 168 9.56 -17.50 6.19
CA GLN A 168 8.34 -18.02 5.58
C GLN A 168 8.41 -19.52 5.32
N LYS A 169 9.55 -20.01 4.79
CA LYS A 169 9.76 -21.45 4.54
C LYS A 169 9.68 -22.28 5.82
N PHE A 170 10.15 -21.74 6.94
CA PHE A 170 10.10 -22.39 8.25
C PHE A 170 8.81 -22.08 9.02
N ARG A 171 7.84 -21.36 8.43
CA ARG A 171 6.57 -20.96 9.06
C ARG A 171 6.76 -20.14 10.34
N ILE A 172 7.83 -19.37 10.40
CA ILE A 172 8.07 -18.41 11.48
C ILE A 172 7.19 -17.17 11.22
N PRO A 173 6.54 -16.58 12.24
CA PRO A 173 5.79 -15.33 12.08
C PRO A 173 6.65 -14.24 11.46
N LEU A 174 6.12 -13.58 10.42
CA LEU A 174 6.82 -12.53 9.70
C LEU A 174 6.45 -11.16 10.27
N PRO A 175 7.42 -10.30 10.61
CA PRO A 175 7.13 -8.91 10.90
C PRO A 175 6.72 -8.21 9.60
N LEU A 176 5.65 -7.42 9.66
CA LEU A 176 5.19 -6.62 8.54
C LEU A 176 5.91 -5.27 8.54
N GLY A 177 6.30 -4.79 7.36
CA GLY A 177 6.82 -3.44 7.17
C GLY A 177 5.74 -2.36 7.31
N GLY A 178 6.14 -1.10 7.25
CA GLY A 178 5.22 0.04 7.40
C GLY A 178 4.38 0.34 6.17
N THR A 179 4.73 -0.21 4.99
CA THR A 179 4.09 0.07 3.71
C THR A 179 4.06 -1.16 2.81
N SER A 180 3.34 -1.09 1.70
CA SER A 180 3.24 -2.13 0.67
C SER A 180 2.80 -3.50 1.21
N ASN A 181 1.98 -3.49 2.27
CA ASN A 181 1.31 -4.67 2.81
C ASN A 181 -0.08 -4.75 2.21
N HIS A 182 -0.32 -5.83 1.48
CA HIS A 182 -1.58 -6.13 0.83
C HIS A 182 -2.40 -7.07 1.70
N PHE A 183 -3.60 -6.68 2.09
CA PHE A 183 -4.46 -7.44 3.00
C PHE A 183 -5.74 -7.88 2.31
N ARG A 184 -6.31 -9.02 2.75
CA ARG A 184 -7.74 -9.26 2.55
C ARG A 184 -8.50 -8.27 3.43
N THR A 185 -9.26 -7.37 2.82
CA THR A 185 -9.96 -6.29 3.53
C THR A 185 -10.90 -6.83 4.62
N ALA A 186 -11.57 -7.93 4.35
CA ALA A 186 -12.47 -8.57 5.32
C ALA A 186 -11.71 -9.01 6.58
N TYR A 187 -10.56 -9.68 6.44
CA TYR A 187 -9.77 -10.15 7.59
C TYR A 187 -9.20 -8.99 8.40
N LEU A 188 -8.73 -7.94 7.72
CA LEU A 188 -8.21 -6.77 8.41
C LEU A 188 -9.31 -6.06 9.23
N ARG A 189 -10.53 -6.02 8.71
CA ARG A 189 -11.70 -5.48 9.44
C ARG A 189 -12.08 -6.35 10.63
N GLU A 190 -12.07 -7.66 10.47
CA GLU A 190 -12.35 -8.61 11.56
C GLU A 190 -11.35 -8.49 12.70
N LEU A 191 -10.08 -8.25 12.40
CA LEU A 191 -9.02 -7.97 13.38
C LEU A 191 -9.13 -6.59 14.04
N GLY A 192 -10.02 -5.71 13.58
CA GLY A 192 -10.18 -4.35 14.09
C GLY A 192 -9.25 -3.31 13.48
N GLY A 193 -8.52 -3.68 12.42
CA GLY A 193 -7.55 -2.79 11.74
C GLY A 193 -6.18 -2.78 12.41
N TRP A 194 -5.52 -1.61 12.39
CA TRP A 194 -4.22 -1.39 13.00
C TRP A 194 -4.34 -0.78 14.39
N ASP A 195 -3.40 -1.10 15.27
CA ASP A 195 -3.28 -0.43 16.57
C ASP A 195 -2.97 1.06 16.35
N PRO A 196 -3.80 1.99 16.85
CA PRO A 196 -3.59 3.42 16.64
C PRO A 196 -2.52 4.02 17.57
N PHE A 197 -1.98 3.27 18.56
CA PHE A 197 -1.03 3.74 19.57
C PHE A 197 0.40 3.30 19.30
#